data_5fdc6988011e37a368c08ada44b51357
#
_entry.id   5fdc6988011e37a368c08ada44b51357
#
_cell.length_a   1.000
_cell.length_b   1.000
_cell.length_c   1.000
_cell.angle_alpha   90.00
_cell.angle_beta   90.00
_cell.angle_gamma   90.00
#
_symmetry.space_group_name_H-M   'P 1'
#
loop_
_entity.id
_entity.type
_entity.pdbx_description
1 polymer ?
#
loop_
_entity_poly.entity_id
_entity_poly.type
_entity_poly.pdbx_seq_one_letter_code
_entity_poly.pdbx_strand_id
1 'polypeptide(L)'
;RDPLAAFRPVQKRERPDFAAEQWEIAPEYLLVDGYNIIFAWDELNALSKESLDAARHRLMDILCNYQGFKKCVLILVFDAYRVPGSPGSIEQYHNIHVVYTKEAETADMFIERVTHEIGKNRRVRVATSDGMEQVIILGHGALRVSARMFHEEVQDVEKEIRRCIQGEA
;
A
#
# COMPACT_ATOMS: atom_id res chain seq x y z
N ARG A 1 13.83 -0.35 19.43
CA ARG A 1 12.45 -0.10 19.03
C ARG A 1 12.24 -0.62 17.61
N ASP A 2 11.24 -1.42 17.45
CA ASP A 2 10.92 -2.05 16.17
C ASP A 2 9.95 -1.15 15.39
N PRO A 3 10.42 -0.53 14.27
CA PRO A 3 9.55 0.35 13.49
C PRO A 3 8.42 -0.41 12.77
N LEU A 4 8.51 -1.73 12.70
CA LEU A 4 7.50 -2.55 12.03
C LEU A 4 6.44 -3.08 13.01
N ALA A 5 6.57 -2.80 14.30
CA ALA A 5 5.65 -3.30 15.29
C ALA A 5 4.20 -2.91 15.01
N ALA A 6 3.99 -1.71 14.44
CA ALA A 6 2.66 -1.23 14.08
C ALA A 6 1.97 -2.06 12.99
N PHE A 7 2.74 -2.79 12.18
CA PHE A 7 2.23 -3.58 11.07
C PHE A 7 2.16 -5.08 11.36
N ARG A 8 2.70 -5.49 12.50
CA ARG A 8 2.67 -6.90 12.86
C ARG A 8 1.29 -7.29 13.32
N PRO A 9 0.76 -8.41 12.82
CA PRO A 9 -0.51 -8.91 13.33
C PRO A 9 -0.38 -9.24 14.82
N VAL A 10 -1.40 -8.88 15.55
CA VAL A 10 -1.48 -9.27 16.97
C VAL A 10 -1.53 -10.80 17.01
N GLN A 11 -0.55 -11.39 17.70
CA GLN A 11 -0.55 -12.83 17.89
C GLN A 11 -1.73 -13.21 18.81
N LYS A 12 -2.78 -13.68 18.18
CA LYS A 12 -3.84 -14.35 18.93
C LYS A 12 -3.45 -15.81 19.11
N ARG A 13 -3.69 -16.34 20.29
CA ARG A 13 -3.59 -17.78 20.47
C ARG A 13 -4.63 -18.43 19.58
N GLU A 14 -4.18 -18.92 18.44
CA GLU A 14 -5.06 -19.56 17.49
C GLU A 14 -5.35 -20.98 17.92
N ARG A 15 -6.60 -21.35 17.88
CA ARG A 15 -6.98 -22.75 17.95
C ARG A 15 -6.65 -23.36 16.58
N PRO A 16 -5.94 -24.49 16.52
CA PRO A 16 -5.53 -25.09 15.25
C PRO A 16 -6.67 -25.29 14.25
N ASP A 17 -7.87 -25.52 14.76
CA ASP A 17 -9.05 -25.86 13.96
C ASP A 17 -9.64 -24.69 13.17
N PHE A 18 -9.21 -23.45 13.48
CA PHE A 18 -9.75 -22.24 12.87
C PHE A 18 -8.74 -21.46 12.03
N ALA A 19 -7.52 -21.95 11.89
CA ALA A 19 -6.45 -21.25 11.21
C ALA A 19 -6.80 -20.90 9.74
N ALA A 20 -7.43 -21.81 9.02
CA ALA A 20 -7.83 -21.62 7.64
C ALA A 20 -8.95 -20.57 7.49
N GLU A 21 -9.96 -20.63 8.36
CA GLU A 21 -11.05 -19.65 8.36
C GLU A 21 -10.55 -18.26 8.73
N GLN A 22 -9.67 -18.17 9.72
CA GLN A 22 -9.07 -16.90 10.12
C GLN A 22 -8.22 -16.30 8.98
N TRP A 23 -7.53 -17.13 8.21
CA TRP A 23 -6.75 -16.66 7.09
C TRP A 23 -7.64 -16.05 5.99
N GLU A 24 -8.81 -16.66 5.70
CA GLU A 24 -9.75 -16.15 4.72
C GLU A 24 -10.38 -14.81 5.11
N ILE A 25 -10.63 -14.60 6.41
CA ILE A 25 -11.21 -13.35 6.92
C ILE A 25 -10.14 -12.30 7.27
N ALA A 26 -8.87 -12.68 7.34
CA ALA A 26 -7.80 -11.73 7.62
C ALA A 26 -7.71 -10.69 6.50
N PRO A 27 -7.51 -9.41 6.82
CA PRO A 27 -7.39 -8.39 5.79
C PRO A 27 -6.16 -8.62 4.94
N GLU A 28 -6.27 -8.24 3.68
CA GLU A 28 -5.12 -8.21 2.78
C GLU A 28 -4.21 -7.04 3.18
N TYR A 29 -2.92 -7.26 3.07
CA TYR A 29 -1.93 -6.19 3.19
C TYR A 29 -1.60 -5.68 1.79
N LEU A 30 -1.72 -4.37 1.61
CA LEU A 30 -1.39 -3.72 0.35
C LEU A 30 -0.29 -2.70 0.61
N LEU A 31 0.89 -2.96 0.05
CA LEU A 31 2.00 -2.02 0.11
C LEU A 31 2.07 -1.27 -1.23
N VAL A 32 2.17 0.05 -1.16
CA VAL A 32 2.16 0.91 -2.35
C VAL A 32 3.47 1.67 -2.41
N ASP A 33 4.21 1.52 -3.51
CA ASP A 33 5.41 2.29 -3.78
C ASP A 33 4.99 3.67 -4.28
N GLY A 34 4.95 4.65 -3.38
CA GLY A 34 4.29 5.93 -3.61
C GLY A 34 4.80 6.70 -4.81
N TYR A 35 6.11 6.87 -4.94
CA TYR A 35 6.64 7.66 -6.07
C TYR A 35 6.51 6.92 -7.39
N ASN A 36 6.63 5.61 -7.42
CA ASN A 36 6.39 4.86 -8.63
C ASN A 36 4.96 5.03 -9.12
N ILE A 37 4.00 5.02 -8.21
CA ILE A 37 2.59 5.25 -8.55
C ILE A 37 2.38 6.70 -9.02
N ILE A 38 2.91 7.68 -8.30
CA ILE A 38 2.78 9.10 -8.68
C ILE A 38 3.30 9.33 -10.10
N PHE A 39 4.47 8.79 -10.42
CA PHE A 39 5.06 9.02 -11.74
C PHE A 39 4.42 8.18 -12.85
N ALA A 40 3.78 7.09 -12.51
CA ALA A 40 3.10 6.23 -13.47
C ALA A 40 1.68 6.69 -13.81
N TRP A 41 0.99 7.30 -12.87
CA TRP A 41 -0.38 7.80 -13.11
C TRP A 41 -0.33 9.21 -13.69
N ASP A 42 -0.90 9.39 -14.87
CA ASP A 42 -0.78 10.66 -15.62
C ASP A 42 -1.19 11.88 -14.82
N GLU A 43 -2.31 11.82 -14.12
CA GLU A 43 -2.82 12.94 -13.31
C GLU A 43 -1.88 13.31 -12.16
N LEU A 44 -1.33 12.29 -11.48
CA LEU A 44 -0.40 12.53 -10.38
C LEU A 44 0.98 12.95 -10.89
N ASN A 45 1.40 12.41 -12.01
CA ASN A 45 2.65 12.83 -12.63
C ASN A 45 2.60 14.30 -13.04
N ALA A 46 1.51 14.73 -13.64
CA ALA A 46 1.31 16.15 -13.99
C ALA A 46 1.34 17.04 -12.75
N LEU A 47 0.65 16.63 -11.69
CA LEU A 47 0.63 17.37 -10.43
C LEU A 47 2.01 17.44 -9.78
N SER A 48 2.80 16.36 -9.88
CA SER A 48 4.13 16.32 -9.29
C SER A 48 5.09 17.34 -9.90
N LYS A 49 4.85 17.73 -11.15
CA LYS A 49 5.66 18.76 -11.81
C LYS A 49 5.41 20.16 -11.25
N GLU A 50 4.24 20.38 -10.71
CA GLU A 50 3.91 21.63 -10.01
C GLU A 50 4.32 21.56 -8.55
N SER A 51 3.99 20.48 -7.87
CA SER A 51 4.30 20.26 -6.46
C SER A 51 4.31 18.78 -6.15
N LEU A 52 5.46 18.25 -5.79
CA LEU A 52 5.58 16.86 -5.36
C LEU A 52 4.80 16.61 -4.07
N ASP A 53 4.78 17.58 -3.19
CA ASP A 53 4.01 17.51 -1.94
C ASP A 53 2.51 17.41 -2.22
N ALA A 54 2.00 18.17 -3.19
CA ALA A 54 0.60 18.10 -3.60
C ALA A 54 0.27 16.73 -4.19
N ALA A 55 1.18 16.17 -4.98
CA ALA A 55 1.00 14.83 -5.56
C ALA A 55 0.95 13.75 -4.47
N ARG A 56 1.82 13.85 -3.46
CA ARG A 56 1.78 12.92 -2.32
C ARG A 56 0.44 12.98 -1.60
N HIS A 57 -0.04 14.18 -1.30
CA HIS A 57 -1.31 14.35 -0.59
C HIS A 57 -2.49 13.85 -1.41
N ARG A 58 -2.47 14.10 -2.72
CA ARG A 58 -3.53 13.60 -3.59
C ARG A 58 -3.56 12.08 -3.59
N LEU A 59 -2.41 11.43 -3.69
CA LEU A 59 -2.34 9.97 -3.61
C LEU A 59 -2.82 9.47 -2.25
N MET A 60 -2.43 10.12 -1.18
CA MET A 60 -2.87 9.74 0.16
C MET A 60 -4.39 9.78 0.28
N ASP A 61 -5.04 10.82 -0.25
CA ASP A 61 -6.49 10.94 -0.21
C ASP A 61 -7.19 9.87 -1.07
N ILE A 62 -6.66 9.61 -2.26
CA ILE A 62 -7.17 8.56 -3.14
C ILE A 62 -7.12 7.19 -2.43
N LEU A 63 -6.00 6.91 -1.78
CA LEU A 63 -5.81 5.62 -1.10
C LEU A 63 -6.63 5.50 0.18
N CYS A 64 -6.93 6.61 0.85
CA CYS A 64 -7.85 6.58 1.99
C CYS A 64 -9.24 6.14 1.55
N ASN A 65 -9.74 6.66 0.44
CA ASN A 65 -11.03 6.27 -0.10
C ASN A 65 -11.03 4.80 -0.52
N TYR A 66 -9.97 4.36 -1.17
CA TYR A 66 -9.80 2.97 -1.57
C TYR A 66 -9.82 2.04 -0.34
N GLN A 67 -9.05 2.36 0.67
CA GLN A 67 -8.98 1.56 1.90
C GLN A 67 -10.35 1.49 2.59
N GLY A 68 -11.06 2.62 2.63
CA GLY A 68 -12.39 2.68 3.25
C GLY A 68 -13.36 1.70 2.61
N PHE A 69 -13.23 1.45 1.32
CA PHE A 69 -14.07 0.49 0.60
C PHE A 69 -13.55 -0.94 0.72
N LYS A 70 -12.26 -1.15 0.50
CA LYS A 70 -11.63 -2.48 0.46
C LYS A 70 -11.35 -3.08 1.85
N LYS A 71 -11.21 -2.24 2.85
CA LYS A 71 -10.91 -2.69 4.22
C LYS A 71 -9.59 -3.46 4.35
N CYS A 72 -8.63 -3.19 3.47
CA CYS A 72 -7.30 -3.77 3.56
C CYS A 72 -6.42 -3.00 4.56
N VAL A 73 -5.29 -3.58 4.94
CA VAL A 73 -4.23 -2.84 5.64
C VAL A 73 -3.36 -2.21 4.56
N LEU A 74 -3.46 -0.89 4.42
CA LEU A 74 -2.77 -0.17 3.35
C LEU A 74 -1.58 0.58 3.90
N ILE A 75 -0.41 0.32 3.34
CA ILE A 75 0.86 0.92 3.73
C ILE A 75 1.44 1.61 2.50
N LEU A 76 1.41 2.94 2.51
CA LEU A 76 1.97 3.77 1.45
C LEU A 76 3.39 4.14 1.83
N VAL A 77 4.35 3.82 0.96
CA VAL A 77 5.77 3.98 1.24
C VAL A 77 6.36 5.05 0.32
N PHE A 78 6.95 6.07 0.94
CA PHE A 78 7.69 7.11 0.23
C PHE A 78 9.18 6.99 0.52
N ASP A 79 9.97 6.99 -0.53
CA ASP A 79 11.42 6.90 -0.44
C ASP A 79 11.99 8.20 0.14
N ALA A 80 12.84 8.07 1.15
CA ALA A 80 13.48 9.19 1.82
C ALA A 80 14.36 10.04 0.89
N TYR A 81 14.83 9.45 -0.19
CA TYR A 81 15.62 10.15 -1.21
C TYR A 81 14.94 11.42 -1.70
N ARG A 82 13.60 11.44 -1.74
CA ARG A 82 12.82 12.57 -2.21
C ARG A 82 12.26 13.46 -1.10
N VAL A 83 12.60 13.13 0.14
CA VAL A 83 12.19 13.93 1.31
C VAL A 83 13.46 14.24 2.09
N PRO A 84 14.15 15.34 1.74
CA PRO A 84 15.43 15.68 2.37
C PRO A 84 15.32 15.76 3.89
N GLY A 85 16.31 15.19 4.57
CA GLY A 85 16.38 15.23 6.02
C GLY A 85 15.43 14.31 6.74
N SER A 86 14.77 13.39 6.05
CA SER A 86 13.85 12.47 6.71
C SER A 86 14.62 11.44 7.56
N PRO A 87 14.37 11.39 8.87
CA PRO A 87 14.97 10.37 9.74
C PRO A 87 14.26 9.03 9.63
N GLY A 88 13.26 8.92 8.74
CA GLY A 88 12.34 7.81 8.70
C GLY A 88 11.19 8.01 9.67
N SER A 89 9.99 7.78 9.22
CA SER A 89 8.80 7.88 10.06
C SER A 89 7.71 6.95 9.56
N ILE A 90 6.85 6.55 10.48
CA ILE A 90 5.61 5.84 10.18
C ILE A 90 4.51 6.68 10.79
N GLU A 91 3.63 7.17 9.93
CA GLU A 91 2.53 8.03 10.33
C GLU A 91 1.21 7.37 9.97
N GLN A 92 0.19 7.68 10.73
CA GLN A 92 -1.17 7.32 10.35
C GLN A 92 -1.82 8.53 9.69
N TYR A 93 -2.28 8.36 8.45
CA TYR A 93 -3.03 9.39 7.74
C TYR A 93 -4.45 8.86 7.56
N HIS A 94 -5.37 9.34 8.39
CA HIS A 94 -6.74 8.82 8.46
C HIS A 94 -6.75 7.30 8.66
N ASN A 95 -7.11 6.54 7.65
CA ASN A 95 -7.24 5.08 7.71
C ASN A 95 -6.12 4.31 7.01
N ILE A 96 -5.05 4.99 6.60
CA ILE A 96 -3.89 4.35 5.99
C ILE A 96 -2.62 4.65 6.77
N HIS A 97 -1.60 3.83 6.55
CA HIS A 97 -0.27 4.06 7.10
C HIS A 97 0.60 4.66 6.03
N VAL A 98 1.34 5.72 6.37
CA VAL A 98 2.28 6.38 5.47
C VAL A 98 3.67 6.25 6.06
N VAL A 99 4.57 5.69 5.28
CA VAL A 99 5.95 5.46 5.69
C VAL A 99 6.87 6.33 4.85
N TYR A 100 7.74 7.06 5.54
CA TYR A 100 8.89 7.72 4.92
C TYR A 100 10.12 6.92 5.33
N THR A 101 10.83 6.34 4.37
CA THR A 101 11.96 5.48 4.68
C THR A 101 13.13 6.28 5.25
N LYS A 102 14.05 5.59 5.90
CA LYS A 102 15.30 6.19 6.36
C LYS A 102 16.19 6.54 5.16
N GLU A 103 17.09 7.48 5.34
CA GLU A 103 17.97 7.99 4.29
C GLU A 103 18.68 6.88 3.50
N ALA A 104 19.14 5.84 4.17
CA ALA A 104 19.87 4.74 3.55
C ALA A 104 18.98 3.61 3.04
N GLU A 105 17.66 3.74 3.17
CA GLU A 105 16.71 2.69 2.79
C GLU A 105 15.81 3.16 1.65
N THR A 106 15.76 2.40 0.57
CA THR A 106 14.83 2.66 -0.52
C THR A 106 13.44 2.12 -0.19
N ALA A 107 12.42 2.60 -0.92
CA ALA A 107 11.07 2.06 -0.78
C ALA A 107 11.04 0.56 -1.10
N ASP A 108 11.74 0.12 -2.16
CA ASP A 108 11.83 -1.30 -2.50
C ASP A 108 12.41 -2.14 -1.38
N MET A 109 13.47 -1.66 -0.75
CA MET A 109 14.10 -2.36 0.38
C MET A 109 13.14 -2.47 1.57
N PHE A 110 12.45 -1.39 1.86
CA PHE A 110 11.45 -1.37 2.94
C PHE A 110 10.31 -2.35 2.66
N ILE A 111 9.77 -2.30 1.45
CA ILE A 111 8.65 -3.16 1.03
C ILE A 111 9.05 -4.63 1.10
N GLU A 112 10.23 -4.97 0.60
CA GLU A 112 10.73 -6.34 0.66
C GLU A 112 10.87 -6.83 2.10
N ARG A 113 11.45 -5.99 2.97
CA ARG A 113 11.62 -6.33 4.38
C ARG A 113 10.27 -6.53 5.09
N VAL A 114 9.33 -5.63 4.88
CA VAL A 114 7.99 -5.71 5.48
C VAL A 114 7.25 -6.94 4.98
N THR A 115 7.33 -7.22 3.68
CA THR A 115 6.71 -8.41 3.10
C THR A 115 7.24 -9.68 3.76
N HIS A 116 8.55 -9.74 3.97
CA HIS A 116 9.16 -10.86 4.68
C HIS A 116 8.67 -10.97 6.13
N GLU A 117 8.58 -9.85 6.83
CA GLU A 117 8.13 -9.79 8.23
C GLU A 117 6.66 -10.16 8.40
N ILE A 118 5.80 -9.79 7.46
CA ILE A 118 4.38 -10.15 7.49
C ILE A 118 4.21 -11.66 7.36
N GLY A 119 5.09 -12.30 6.57
CA GLY A 119 5.14 -13.76 6.48
C GLY A 119 4.15 -14.36 5.51
N LYS A 120 4.28 -15.68 5.34
CA LYS A 120 3.58 -16.45 4.31
C LYS A 120 2.09 -16.63 4.56
N ASN A 121 1.64 -16.43 5.79
CA ASN A 121 0.27 -16.71 6.18
C ASN A 121 -0.67 -15.53 5.99
N ARG A 122 -0.22 -14.48 5.32
CA ARG A 122 -1.02 -13.29 5.05
C ARG A 122 -1.06 -13.05 3.55
N ARG A 123 -2.18 -12.51 3.09
CA ARG A 123 -2.30 -12.07 1.70
C ARG A 123 -1.61 -10.72 1.57
N VAL A 124 -0.61 -10.65 0.72
CA VAL A 124 0.17 -9.43 0.52
C VAL A 124 0.22 -9.10 -0.97
N ARG A 125 -0.13 -7.88 -1.31
CA ARG A 125 0.09 -7.34 -2.65
C ARG A 125 0.98 -6.11 -2.56
N VAL A 126 1.76 -5.92 -3.61
CA VAL A 126 2.65 -4.77 -3.75
C VAL A 126 2.34 -4.06 -5.05
N ALA A 127 1.88 -2.81 -4.96
CA ALA A 127 1.64 -1.97 -6.14
C ALA A 127 2.88 -1.11 -6.40
N THR A 128 3.46 -1.25 -7.58
CA THR A 128 4.70 -0.58 -7.94
C THR A 128 4.70 -0.22 -9.43
N SER A 129 5.86 0.11 -10.00
CA SER A 129 5.96 0.61 -11.36
C SER A 129 5.57 -0.42 -12.43
N ASP A 130 5.34 0.09 -13.64
CA ASP A 130 5.01 -0.72 -14.82
C ASP A 130 6.24 -1.34 -15.48
N GLY A 131 7.42 -1.26 -14.86
CA GLY A 131 8.63 -1.83 -15.42
C GLY A 131 8.60 -3.33 -15.62
N MET A 132 7.61 -3.98 -15.03
CA MET A 132 7.39 -5.42 -15.15
C MET A 132 6.00 -5.64 -15.72
N GLU A 133 5.91 -6.35 -16.83
CA GLU A 133 4.65 -6.54 -17.56
C GLU A 133 3.75 -7.64 -16.99
N GLN A 134 4.20 -8.34 -15.99
CA GLN A 134 3.45 -9.45 -15.42
C GLN A 134 3.41 -9.38 -13.91
N VAL A 135 2.37 -9.94 -13.34
CA VAL A 135 2.28 -10.11 -11.90
C VAL A 135 3.37 -11.09 -11.48
N ILE A 136 4.23 -10.65 -10.59
CA ILE A 136 5.32 -11.47 -10.09
C ILE A 136 4.98 -11.89 -8.66
N ILE A 137 5.10 -13.18 -8.41
CA ILE A 137 5.05 -13.68 -7.06
C ILE A 137 6.41 -13.43 -6.45
N LEU A 138 6.47 -12.51 -5.51
CA LEU A 138 7.69 -12.21 -4.79
C LEU A 138 8.00 -13.34 -3.81
N GLY A 139 9.23 -13.38 -3.31
CA GLY A 139 9.57 -14.27 -2.21
C GLY A 139 8.51 -14.14 -1.12
N HIS A 140 8.16 -15.21 -0.47
CA HIS A 140 7.13 -15.27 0.59
C HIS A 140 5.68 -15.18 0.10
N GLY A 141 5.43 -15.31 -1.22
CA GLY A 141 4.08 -15.39 -1.76
C GLY A 141 3.35 -14.08 -1.98
N ALA A 142 4.03 -12.95 -1.84
CA ALA A 142 3.44 -11.65 -2.14
C ALA A 142 3.24 -11.48 -3.66
N LEU A 143 2.12 -10.88 -4.05
CA LEU A 143 1.84 -10.59 -5.45
C LEU A 143 2.23 -9.15 -5.79
N ARG A 144 2.99 -9.00 -6.85
CA ARG A 144 3.34 -7.69 -7.39
C ARG A 144 2.33 -7.28 -8.45
N VAL A 145 1.75 -6.09 -8.31
CA VAL A 145 0.75 -5.54 -9.23
C VAL A 145 1.33 -4.28 -9.87
N SER A 146 1.16 -4.13 -11.18
CA SER A 146 1.65 -2.95 -11.87
C SER A 146 0.85 -1.70 -11.48
N ALA A 147 1.48 -0.54 -11.65
CA ALA A 147 0.81 0.74 -11.40
C ALA A 147 -0.45 0.89 -12.26
N ARG A 148 -0.42 0.43 -13.50
CA ARG A 148 -1.57 0.49 -14.41
C ARG A 148 -2.72 -0.37 -13.91
N MET A 149 -2.44 -1.61 -13.55
CA MET A 149 -3.48 -2.51 -13.01
C MET A 149 -4.07 -1.96 -11.73
N PHE A 150 -3.24 -1.40 -10.88
CA PHE A 150 -3.70 -0.79 -9.64
C PHE A 150 -4.56 0.45 -9.90
N HIS A 151 -4.20 1.25 -10.91
CA HIS A 151 -5.01 2.41 -11.31
C HIS A 151 -6.42 2.00 -11.74
N GLU A 152 -6.52 0.94 -12.54
CA GLU A 152 -7.82 0.39 -12.96
C GLU A 152 -8.64 -0.07 -11.76
N GLU A 153 -8.01 -0.77 -10.83
CA GLU A 153 -8.68 -1.22 -9.61
C GLU A 153 -9.19 -0.05 -8.77
N VAL A 154 -8.37 0.98 -8.60
CA VAL A 154 -8.78 2.18 -7.87
C VAL A 154 -9.94 2.88 -8.54
N GLN A 155 -9.91 3.01 -9.87
CA GLN A 155 -11.02 3.61 -10.62
C GLN A 155 -12.32 2.81 -10.47
N ASP A 156 -12.23 1.49 -10.48
CA ASP A 156 -13.41 0.64 -10.28
C ASP A 156 -13.98 0.82 -8.87
N VAL A 157 -13.12 0.92 -7.87
CA VAL A 157 -13.56 1.21 -6.50
C VAL A 157 -14.22 2.58 -6.39
N GLU A 158 -13.67 3.59 -7.05
CA GLU A 158 -14.27 4.93 -7.07
C GLU A 158 -15.68 4.92 -7.68
N LYS A 159 -15.87 4.13 -8.73
CA LYS A 159 -17.20 3.96 -9.34
C LYS A 159 -18.17 3.29 -8.37
N GLU A 160 -17.73 2.27 -7.66
CA GLU A 160 -18.56 1.58 -6.68
C GLU A 160 -18.93 2.50 -5.51
N ILE A 161 -17.98 3.32 -5.05
CA ILE A 161 -18.26 4.31 -4.01
C ILE A 161 -19.32 5.30 -4.47
N ARG A 162 -19.22 5.80 -5.70
CA ARG A 162 -20.23 6.73 -6.25
C ARG A 162 -21.61 6.09 -6.32
N ARG A 163 -21.69 4.84 -6.73
CA ARG A 163 -22.97 4.10 -6.73
C ARG A 163 -23.58 4.00 -5.35
N CYS A 164 -22.77 3.70 -4.35
CA CYS A 164 -23.24 3.61 -2.96
C CYS A 164 -23.77 4.96 -2.47
N ILE A 165 -23.07 6.06 -2.79
CA ILE A 165 -23.49 7.42 -2.41
C ILE A 165 -24.78 7.81 -3.09
N GLN A 166 -24.99 7.39 -4.34
CA GLN A 166 -26.20 7.70 -5.12
C GLN A 166 -27.38 6.78 -4.79
N GLY A 167 -27.18 5.81 -3.91
CA GLY A 167 -28.22 4.86 -3.55
C GLY A 167 -28.48 3.78 -4.59
N GLU A 168 -27.60 3.62 -5.57
CA GLU A 168 -27.69 2.57 -6.57
C GLU A 168 -27.04 1.31 -6.02
N ALA A 169 -27.76 0.23 -6.01
CA ALA A 169 -27.27 -1.06 -5.55
C ALA A 169 -26.47 -1.79 -6.64
#